data_0363adce3a981928be832b56ed4cfc98
#
_entry.id   0363adce3a981928be832b56ed4cfc98
#
_cell.length_a   1.000
_cell.length_b   1.000
_cell.length_c   1.000
_cell.angle_alpha   90.00
_cell.angle_beta   90.00
_cell.angle_gamma   90.00
#
_symmetry.space_group_name_H-M   'P 1'
#
loop_
_entity.id
_entity.type
_entity.pdbx_description
1 polymer ?
#
loop_
_entity_poly.entity_id
_entity_poly.type
_entity_poly.pdbx_seq_one_letter_code
_entity_poly.pdbx_strand_id
1 'polypeptide(L)'
;ARGNSRILISGHNNHIMQCENAGTPVLGSLLAEELGGGYFAIGTDFYKSVCNLPKPYTGERITHTFYSYDPLAKASKTCGFDASFLDFSKVPEDSALTEYIANSISMGLLGESYSILMNFVPRSYRVQRIPQDAYDAMIFAANAAPIEIR
;
A
#
# COMPACT_ATOMS: atom_id res chain seq x y z
N ALA A 1 -26.77 -19.37 17.02
CA ALA A 1 -26.69 -18.19 16.18
C ALA A 1 -25.23 -17.81 16.08
N ARG A 2 -24.60 -17.96 14.92
CA ARG A 2 -23.29 -17.38 14.62
C ARG A 2 -23.53 -15.89 14.43
N GLY A 3 -23.14 -15.08 15.42
CA GLY A 3 -23.19 -13.63 15.28
C GLY A 3 -22.32 -13.19 14.12
N ASN A 4 -22.70 -12.10 13.43
CA ASN A 4 -21.89 -11.45 12.40
C ASN A 4 -20.61 -10.88 13.06
N SER A 5 -19.57 -11.70 13.16
CA SER A 5 -18.26 -11.29 13.68
C SER A 5 -17.51 -10.59 12.55
N ARG A 6 -17.00 -9.39 12.81
CA ARG A 6 -16.05 -8.70 11.92
C ARG A 6 -14.65 -8.96 12.44
N ILE A 7 -13.73 -9.26 11.51
CA ILE A 7 -12.32 -9.50 11.83
C ILE A 7 -11.49 -8.46 11.07
N LEU A 8 -10.60 -7.79 11.77
CA LEU A 8 -9.59 -6.91 11.17
C LEU A 8 -8.27 -7.67 11.11
N ILE A 9 -7.70 -7.76 9.91
CA ILE A 9 -6.38 -8.36 9.66
C ILE A 9 -5.44 -7.22 9.23
N SER A 10 -4.34 -7.03 9.95
CA SER A 10 -3.29 -6.08 9.58
C SER A 10 -2.12 -6.84 8.99
N GLY A 11 -1.68 -6.42 7.81
CA GLY A 11 -0.58 -7.03 7.08
C GLY A 11 0.04 -6.06 6.07
N HIS A 12 1.17 -6.45 5.51
CA HIS A 12 1.77 -5.71 4.39
C HIS A 12 0.85 -5.77 3.16
N ASN A 13 0.82 -4.70 2.36
CA ASN A 13 -0.02 -4.59 1.17
C ASN A 13 -0.01 -5.84 0.28
N ASN A 14 1.18 -6.41 0.03
CA ASN A 14 1.31 -7.63 -0.79
C ASN A 14 0.66 -8.88 -0.19
N HIS A 15 0.37 -8.91 1.10
CA HIS A 15 -0.27 -10.07 1.74
C HIS A 15 -1.79 -9.93 1.80
N ILE A 16 -2.29 -8.69 1.81
CA ILE A 16 -3.73 -8.41 1.96
C ILE A 16 -4.45 -8.07 0.65
N MET A 17 -3.73 -7.96 -0.45
CA MET A 17 -4.34 -7.66 -1.76
C MET A 17 -5.22 -8.80 -2.26
N GLN A 18 -6.26 -8.47 -3.02
CA GLN A 18 -7.23 -9.41 -3.57
C GLN A 18 -6.71 -10.19 -4.78
N CYS A 19 -5.69 -9.70 -5.45
CA CYS A 19 -5.05 -10.36 -6.58
C CYS A 19 -3.80 -11.15 -6.17
N GLU A 20 -3.34 -12.03 -7.03
CA GLU A 20 -2.10 -12.77 -6.85
C GLU A 20 -0.86 -11.87 -6.94
N ASN A 21 0.20 -12.27 -6.25
CA ASN A 21 1.50 -11.62 -6.36
C ASN A 21 2.38 -12.37 -7.37
N ALA A 22 2.52 -11.82 -8.57
CA ALA A 22 3.30 -12.43 -9.65
C ALA A 22 2.92 -13.91 -9.92
N GLY A 23 1.62 -14.20 -9.97
CA GLY A 23 1.11 -15.56 -10.21
C GLY A 23 1.13 -16.48 -8.97
N THR A 24 1.42 -15.94 -7.79
CA THR A 24 1.40 -16.69 -6.53
C THR A 24 0.26 -16.19 -5.64
N PRO A 25 -0.66 -17.08 -5.21
CA PRO A 25 -1.70 -16.71 -4.26
C PRO A 25 -1.13 -16.15 -2.95
N VAL A 26 -1.78 -15.11 -2.44
CA VAL A 26 -1.46 -14.48 -1.15
C VAL A 26 -2.64 -14.58 -0.22
N LEU A 27 -2.48 -14.28 1.06
CA LEU A 27 -3.56 -14.40 2.04
C LEU A 27 -4.82 -13.64 1.58
N GLY A 28 -4.66 -12.40 1.09
CA GLY A 28 -5.79 -11.58 0.65
C GLY A 28 -6.52 -12.17 -0.57
N SER A 29 -5.79 -12.72 -1.56
CA SER A 29 -6.42 -13.36 -2.73
C SER A 29 -7.20 -14.62 -2.35
N LEU A 30 -6.68 -15.42 -1.42
CA LEU A 30 -7.39 -16.60 -0.90
C LEU A 30 -8.64 -16.19 -0.09
N LEU A 31 -8.56 -15.13 0.70
CA LEU A 31 -9.72 -14.60 1.43
C LEU A 31 -10.76 -13.99 0.48
N ALA A 32 -10.34 -13.31 -0.57
CA ALA A 32 -11.25 -12.79 -1.59
C ALA A 32 -11.99 -13.92 -2.33
N GLU A 33 -11.29 -15.00 -2.68
CA GLU A 33 -11.86 -16.18 -3.31
C GLU A 33 -12.90 -16.85 -2.40
N GLU A 34 -12.59 -17.07 -1.12
CA GLU A 34 -13.43 -17.79 -0.17
C GLU A 34 -14.61 -16.96 0.33
N LEU A 35 -14.42 -15.67 0.59
CA LEU A 35 -15.40 -14.80 1.25
C LEU A 35 -16.15 -13.89 0.27
N GLY A 36 -15.66 -13.73 -0.97
CA GLY A 36 -16.23 -12.80 -1.95
C GLY A 36 -16.44 -11.41 -1.37
N GLY A 37 -17.64 -10.85 -1.47
CA GLY A 37 -17.98 -9.54 -0.90
C GLY A 37 -17.93 -9.46 0.64
N GLY A 38 -17.56 -10.52 1.32
CA GLY A 38 -17.29 -10.53 2.77
C GLY A 38 -15.85 -10.11 3.10
N TYR A 39 -14.95 -10.03 2.12
CA TYR A 39 -13.60 -9.52 2.28
C TYR A 39 -13.50 -8.09 1.73
N PHE A 40 -12.86 -7.19 2.48
CA PHE A 40 -12.64 -5.80 2.08
C PHE A 40 -11.17 -5.44 2.32
N ALA A 41 -10.44 -5.19 1.24
CA ALA A 41 -9.01 -4.91 1.29
C ALA A 41 -8.75 -3.41 1.24
N ILE A 42 -7.94 -2.91 2.20
CA ILE A 42 -7.51 -1.51 2.25
C ILE A 42 -6.00 -1.46 2.04
N GLY A 43 -5.57 -0.98 0.87
CA GLY A 43 -4.16 -0.71 0.60
C GLY A 43 -3.68 0.57 1.27
N THR A 44 -2.36 0.72 1.41
CA THR A 44 -1.75 1.92 1.94
C THR A 44 -0.63 2.41 1.04
N ASP A 45 -0.49 3.73 0.87
CA ASP A 45 0.69 4.35 0.28
C ASP A 45 1.00 5.66 1.04
N PHE A 46 2.14 6.26 0.76
CA PHE A 46 2.59 7.46 1.47
C PHE A 46 3.31 8.41 0.51
N TYR A 47 3.27 9.71 0.78
CA TYR A 47 4.08 10.69 0.05
C TYR A 47 5.54 10.64 0.51
N LYS A 48 5.77 10.67 1.83
CA LYS A 48 7.10 10.58 2.45
C LYS A 48 7.07 9.55 3.57
N SER A 49 8.03 8.62 3.56
CA SER A 49 8.21 7.68 4.67
C SER A 49 9.66 7.67 5.12
N VAL A 50 9.87 7.75 6.42
CA VAL A 50 11.16 7.50 7.04
C VAL A 50 11.13 6.11 7.66
N CYS A 51 11.98 5.22 7.18
CA CYS A 51 12.05 3.84 7.65
C CYS A 51 13.44 3.52 8.18
N ASN A 52 13.48 2.68 9.20
CA ASN A 52 14.70 2.13 9.75
C ASN A 52 14.79 0.65 9.35
N LEU A 53 15.55 0.36 8.28
CA LEU A 53 15.64 -0.96 7.66
C LEU A 53 16.99 -1.61 7.94
N PRO A 54 17.04 -2.94 8.20
CA PRO A 54 18.28 -3.65 8.35
C PRO A 54 19.01 -3.80 7.00
N LYS A 55 20.32 -3.71 6.99
CA LYS A 55 21.14 -4.16 5.86
C LYS A 55 21.11 -5.69 5.77
N PRO A 56 21.03 -6.25 4.55
CA PRO A 56 21.22 -7.69 4.35
C PRO A 56 22.55 -8.14 4.96
N TYR A 57 22.57 -9.34 5.53
CA TYR A 57 23.75 -10.03 6.08
C TYR A 57 24.35 -9.44 7.36
N THR A 58 24.37 -8.13 7.57
CA THR A 58 25.00 -7.52 8.77
C THR A 58 23.99 -7.21 9.87
N GLY A 59 22.73 -7.02 9.51
CA GLY A 59 21.70 -6.59 10.45
C GLY A 59 21.82 -5.11 10.89
N GLU A 60 22.85 -4.40 10.46
CA GLU A 60 23.03 -2.97 10.74
C GLU A 60 21.83 -2.19 10.19
N ARG A 61 21.22 -1.35 11.01
CA ARG A 61 20.02 -0.60 10.62
C ARG A 61 20.37 0.74 10.02
N ILE A 62 19.73 1.03 8.89
CA ILE A 62 19.88 2.30 8.16
C ILE A 62 18.55 3.03 8.20
N THR A 63 18.60 4.28 8.65
CA THR A 63 17.46 5.19 8.52
C THR A 63 17.51 5.84 7.14
N HIS A 64 16.46 5.63 6.34
CA HIS A 64 16.36 6.16 5.00
C HIS A 64 15.01 6.82 4.78
N THR A 65 14.98 7.88 3.96
CA THR A 65 13.76 8.59 3.59
C THR A 65 13.35 8.20 2.17
N PHE A 66 12.13 7.68 2.05
CA PHE A 66 11.53 7.31 0.78
C PHE A 66 10.47 8.33 0.38
N TYR A 67 10.34 8.56 -0.92
CA TYR A 67 9.31 9.42 -1.48
C TYR A 67 8.47 8.65 -2.48
N SER A 68 7.16 8.88 -2.44
CA SER A 68 6.25 8.39 -3.46
C SER A 68 6.13 9.39 -4.61
N TYR A 69 6.11 8.86 -5.82
CA TYR A 69 5.74 9.61 -7.03
C TYR A 69 4.28 9.41 -7.41
N ASP A 70 3.53 8.70 -6.57
CA ASP A 70 2.11 8.50 -6.76
C ASP A 70 1.35 9.84 -6.67
N PRO A 71 0.49 10.18 -7.66
CA PRO A 71 -0.20 11.45 -7.69
C PRO A 71 -1.18 11.65 -6.52
N LEU A 72 -1.83 10.59 -6.03
CA LEU A 72 -2.75 10.69 -4.89
C LEU A 72 -2.00 10.83 -3.55
N ALA A 73 -0.89 10.12 -3.38
CA ALA A 73 -0.03 10.31 -2.22
C ALA A 73 0.52 11.75 -2.16
N LYS A 74 0.88 12.32 -3.33
CA LYS A 74 1.31 13.72 -3.46
C LYS A 74 0.16 14.69 -3.20
N ALA A 75 -1.04 14.38 -3.72
CA ALA A 75 -2.24 15.22 -3.52
C ALA A 75 -2.63 15.31 -2.04
N SER A 76 -2.59 14.21 -1.30
CA SER A 76 -2.82 14.18 0.16
C SER A 76 -1.98 15.23 0.87
N LYS A 77 -0.68 15.28 0.58
CA LYS A 77 0.21 16.31 1.14
C LYS A 77 -0.15 17.71 0.69
N THR A 78 -0.44 17.91 -0.60
CA THR A 78 -0.71 19.24 -1.17
C THR A 78 -2.01 19.82 -0.60
N CYS A 79 -3.00 18.97 -0.33
CA CYS A 79 -4.27 19.38 0.29
C CYS A 79 -4.16 19.63 1.80
N GLY A 80 -2.99 19.42 2.40
CA GLY A 80 -2.76 19.66 3.82
C GLY A 80 -3.37 18.60 4.76
N PHE A 81 -3.69 17.42 4.24
CA PHE A 81 -4.16 16.31 5.05
C PHE A 81 -2.98 15.44 5.51
N ASP A 82 -2.98 15.04 6.77
CA ASP A 82 -2.02 14.06 7.29
C ASP A 82 -2.25 12.68 6.70
N ALA A 83 -3.51 12.32 6.50
CA ALA A 83 -3.95 11.12 5.81
C ALA A 83 -5.27 11.36 5.07
N SER A 84 -5.47 10.62 3.97
CA SER A 84 -6.72 10.59 3.23
C SER A 84 -7.14 9.16 2.95
N PHE A 85 -8.45 8.93 2.88
CA PHE A 85 -9.05 7.64 2.57
C PHE A 85 -9.83 7.75 1.26
N LEU A 86 -9.59 6.83 0.34
CA LEU A 86 -10.30 6.73 -0.93
C LEU A 86 -11.00 5.37 -1.01
N ASP A 87 -12.32 5.37 -0.90
CA ASP A 87 -13.19 4.23 -1.16
C ASP A 87 -13.47 4.16 -2.67
N PHE A 88 -13.03 3.11 -3.32
CA PHE A 88 -13.16 2.98 -4.77
C PHE A 88 -14.61 2.86 -5.23
N SER A 89 -15.51 2.32 -4.37
CA SER A 89 -16.94 2.25 -4.65
C SER A 89 -17.64 3.62 -4.70
N LYS A 90 -16.96 4.68 -4.24
CA LYS A 90 -17.48 6.05 -4.20
C LYS A 90 -16.86 6.97 -5.25
N VAL A 91 -15.96 6.43 -6.06
CA VAL A 91 -15.33 7.20 -7.15
C VAL A 91 -16.36 7.44 -8.25
N PRO A 92 -16.63 8.70 -8.63
CA PRO A 92 -17.54 9.00 -9.74
C PRO A 92 -17.03 8.44 -11.06
N GLU A 93 -17.90 7.83 -11.87
CA GLU A 93 -17.54 7.11 -13.11
C GLU A 93 -16.80 7.98 -14.13
N ASP A 94 -17.10 9.27 -14.19
CA ASP A 94 -16.53 10.25 -15.14
C ASP A 94 -15.38 11.08 -14.56
N SER A 95 -14.79 10.63 -13.44
CA SER A 95 -13.70 11.34 -12.78
C SER A 95 -12.33 10.85 -13.20
N ALA A 96 -11.31 11.70 -13.07
CA ALA A 96 -9.90 11.30 -13.24
C ALA A 96 -9.47 10.19 -12.26
N LEU A 97 -10.20 10.02 -11.15
CA LEU A 97 -9.94 8.95 -10.18
C LEU A 97 -10.32 7.58 -10.73
N THR A 98 -11.36 7.49 -11.59
CA THR A 98 -11.73 6.23 -12.25
C THR A 98 -10.58 5.73 -13.12
N GLU A 99 -9.98 6.63 -13.92
CA GLU A 99 -8.81 6.29 -14.72
C GLU A 99 -7.62 5.88 -13.84
N TYR A 100 -7.39 6.58 -12.73
CA TYR A 100 -6.32 6.26 -11.79
C TYR A 100 -6.46 4.86 -11.20
N ILE A 101 -7.64 4.48 -10.70
CA ILE A 101 -7.83 3.17 -10.05
C ILE A 101 -7.86 2.00 -11.04
N ALA A 102 -8.21 2.26 -12.31
CA ALA A 102 -8.34 1.25 -13.37
C ALA A 102 -7.04 0.98 -14.14
N ASN A 103 -6.05 1.84 -14.04
CA ASN A 103 -4.78 1.71 -14.75
C ASN A 103 -3.64 1.25 -13.84
N SER A 104 -2.62 0.65 -14.46
CA SER A 104 -1.40 0.24 -13.75
C SER A 104 -0.63 1.46 -13.28
N ILE A 105 -0.47 1.59 -11.99
CA ILE A 105 0.26 2.67 -11.34
C ILE A 105 1.45 2.15 -10.54
N SER A 106 2.41 3.02 -10.25
CA SER A 106 3.57 2.71 -9.44
C SER A 106 3.24 2.91 -7.96
N MET A 107 2.99 1.83 -7.24
CA MET A 107 2.67 1.81 -5.82
C MET A 107 3.90 1.54 -4.96
N GLY A 108 3.89 1.99 -3.70
CA GLY A 108 4.96 1.73 -2.74
C GLY A 108 5.05 0.25 -2.37
N LEU A 109 6.27 -0.28 -2.39
CA LEU A 109 6.61 -1.63 -1.95
C LEU A 109 7.96 -1.60 -1.24
N LEU A 110 7.95 -1.27 0.05
CA LEU A 110 9.14 -1.39 0.88
C LEU A 110 9.31 -2.84 1.32
N GLY A 111 10.47 -3.41 0.97
CA GLY A 111 10.87 -4.74 1.41
C GLY A 111 11.36 -4.74 2.87
N GLU A 112 11.76 -5.90 3.35
CA GLU A 112 12.22 -6.11 4.72
C GLU A 112 13.63 -5.60 4.99
N SER A 113 14.40 -5.28 3.95
CA SER A 113 15.81 -4.89 4.07
C SER A 113 16.16 -3.70 3.20
N TYR A 114 17.16 -2.94 3.67
CA TYR A 114 17.73 -1.82 2.93
C TYR A 114 18.66 -2.31 1.81
N SER A 115 18.52 -1.72 0.62
CA SER A 115 19.47 -1.86 -0.47
C SER A 115 20.01 -0.48 -0.86
N ILE A 116 21.30 -0.40 -1.14
CA ILE A 116 21.92 0.85 -1.59
C ILE A 116 21.31 1.37 -2.91
N LEU A 117 20.73 0.49 -3.72
CA LEU A 117 20.01 0.85 -4.94
C LEU A 117 18.79 1.74 -4.66
N MET A 118 18.22 1.66 -3.46
CA MET A 118 17.08 2.50 -3.05
C MET A 118 17.43 3.99 -3.03
N ASN A 119 18.71 4.35 -2.90
CA ASN A 119 19.16 5.74 -2.94
C ASN A 119 19.08 6.36 -4.34
N PHE A 120 19.17 5.54 -5.39
CA PHE A 120 19.35 6.02 -6.76
C PHE A 120 18.24 5.55 -7.70
N VAL A 121 17.55 4.46 -7.35
CA VAL A 121 16.57 3.82 -8.20
C VAL A 121 15.24 3.67 -7.47
N PRO A 122 14.32 4.66 -7.59
CA PRO A 122 13.00 4.58 -6.94
C PRO A 122 12.21 3.30 -7.27
N ARG A 123 12.41 2.73 -8.45
CA ARG A 123 11.77 1.45 -8.85
C ARG A 123 12.15 0.27 -7.96
N SER A 124 13.24 0.34 -7.20
CA SER A 124 13.68 -0.73 -6.29
C SER A 124 12.78 -0.93 -5.07
N TYR A 125 11.90 0.05 -4.78
CA TYR A 125 10.93 0.00 -3.68
C TYR A 125 9.51 0.31 -4.15
N ARG A 126 9.22 0.05 -5.42
CA ARG A 126 7.90 0.27 -6.01
C ARG A 126 7.51 -0.91 -6.89
N VAL A 127 6.20 -1.12 -7.03
CA VAL A 127 5.60 -2.17 -7.84
C VAL A 127 4.52 -1.57 -8.74
N GLN A 128 4.36 -2.13 -9.93
CA GLN A 128 3.26 -1.78 -10.84
C GLN A 128 2.03 -2.60 -10.48
N ARG A 129 0.90 -1.93 -10.22
CA ARG A 129 -0.37 -2.57 -9.89
C ARG A 129 -1.55 -1.74 -10.40
N ILE A 130 -2.64 -2.42 -10.69
CA ILE A 130 -3.94 -1.80 -10.91
C ILE A 130 -4.63 -1.74 -9.53
N PRO A 131 -4.88 -0.55 -8.98
CA PRO A 131 -5.40 -0.40 -7.63
C PRO A 131 -6.71 -1.16 -7.38
N GLN A 132 -7.69 -1.05 -8.28
CA GLN A 132 -8.99 -1.70 -8.13
C GLN A 132 -8.95 -3.24 -8.19
N ASP A 133 -7.92 -3.82 -8.81
CA ASP A 133 -7.74 -5.28 -8.83
C ASP A 133 -7.13 -5.79 -7.52
N ALA A 134 -6.43 -4.91 -6.81
CA ALA A 134 -5.72 -5.26 -5.59
C ALA A 134 -6.48 -4.91 -4.31
N TYR A 135 -7.29 -3.84 -4.33
CA TYR A 135 -7.93 -3.30 -3.13
C TYR A 135 -9.32 -2.75 -3.43
N ASP A 136 -10.17 -2.65 -2.38
CA ASP A 136 -11.45 -1.94 -2.42
C ASP A 136 -11.28 -0.45 -2.08
N ALA A 137 -10.23 -0.13 -1.32
CA ALA A 137 -9.95 1.22 -0.87
C ALA A 137 -8.45 1.43 -0.62
N MET A 138 -8.04 2.69 -0.51
CA MET A 138 -6.67 3.04 -0.13
C MET A 138 -6.62 4.15 0.92
N ILE A 139 -5.61 4.06 1.79
CA ILE A 139 -5.21 5.14 2.69
C ILE A 139 -3.88 5.71 2.19
N PHE A 140 -3.84 7.03 2.03
CA PHE A 140 -2.63 7.77 1.67
C PHE A 140 -2.19 8.61 2.86
N ALA A 141 -0.95 8.40 3.34
CA ALA A 141 -0.35 9.20 4.39
C ALA A 141 0.61 10.24 3.81
N ALA A 142 0.49 11.50 4.24
CA ALA A 142 1.41 12.56 3.81
C ALA A 142 2.82 12.31 4.33
N ASN A 143 2.94 11.86 5.58
CA ASN A 143 4.22 11.53 6.21
C ASN A 143 4.06 10.27 7.06
N ALA A 144 5.03 9.36 6.95
CA ALA A 144 5.16 8.22 7.83
C ALA A 144 6.54 8.23 8.50
N ALA A 145 6.60 7.91 9.77
CA ALA A 145 7.81 7.83 10.57
C ALA A 145 7.95 6.45 11.22
N PRO A 146 9.18 6.04 11.60
CA PRO A 146 9.37 4.82 12.37
C PRO A 146 8.59 4.86 13.67
N ILE A 147 8.11 3.70 14.11
CA ILE A 147 7.50 3.55 15.44
C ILE A 147 8.59 3.74 16.48
N GLU A 148 8.39 4.66 17.42
CA GLU A 148 9.21 4.77 18.62
C GLU A 148 8.79 3.68 19.61
N ILE A 149 9.69 2.74 19.87
CA ILE A 149 9.50 1.73 20.93
C ILE A 149 9.78 2.43 22.24
N ARG A 150 8.75 2.61 23.07
CA ARG A 150 8.85 3.14 24.43
C ARG A 150 9.03 2.02 25.44
#